data_231679048d39cebc95f42b20674676d9
#
_entry.id   231679048d39cebc95f42b20674676d9
#
_cell.length_a   1.000
_cell.length_b   1.000
_cell.length_c   1.000
_cell.angle_alpha   90.00
_cell.angle_beta   90.00
_cell.angle_gamma   90.00
#
_symmetry.space_group_name_H-M   'P 1'
#
loop_
_entity.id
_entity.type
_entity.pdbx_description
1 polymer ?
#
loop_
_entity_poly.entity_id
_entity_poly.type
_entity_poly.pdbx_seq_one_letter_code
_entity_poly.pdbx_strand_id
1 'polypeptide(L)'
;MNVTAPILGTAFILFYLAFRFISGPSNNFARRIRIKKTSLIFQAITWVSLVFGVYWFLAFLFGWPFPISDKLRVVISQHHIYESPGEMPTTILALWIIKTCLGFFCAGVLIRLFRLYARGILFSAKNVTCIQFLGWWLIIDWLIDYQMQGLLKDMDLSSTPVFIGFLIIFIAWIMDEGRKIQEEQELTV
;
A
#
# COMPACT_ATOMS: atom_id res chain seq x y z
N MET A 1 20.33 -16.34 -0.18
CA MET A 1 20.60 -14.94 -0.54
C MET A 1 19.54 -14.07 0.14
N ASN A 2 19.94 -13.17 1.07
CA ASN A 2 19.01 -12.28 1.75
C ASN A 2 18.43 -11.26 0.77
N VAL A 3 17.20 -11.49 0.34
CA VAL A 3 16.46 -10.61 -0.61
C VAL A 3 16.04 -9.29 0.06
N THR A 4 16.13 -9.20 1.38
CA THR A 4 15.76 -8.00 2.17
C THR A 4 16.66 -6.78 1.93
N ALA A 5 17.95 -6.97 1.67
CA ALA A 5 18.90 -5.90 1.46
C ALA A 5 18.63 -5.07 0.19
N PRO A 6 18.36 -5.67 -1.01
CA PRO A 6 18.03 -4.89 -2.19
C PRO A 6 16.66 -4.19 -2.09
N ILE A 7 15.68 -4.77 -1.38
CA ILE A 7 14.36 -4.14 -1.18
C ILE A 7 14.49 -2.91 -0.29
N LEU A 8 15.23 -2.99 0.82
CA LEU A 8 15.51 -1.84 1.69
C LEU A 8 16.31 -0.76 0.97
N GLY A 9 17.29 -1.13 0.15
CA GLY A 9 18.08 -0.20 -0.65
C GLY A 9 17.23 0.55 -1.68
N THR A 10 16.36 -0.15 -2.40
CA THR A 10 15.45 0.50 -3.37
C THR A 10 14.40 1.38 -2.68
N ALA A 11 13.84 0.96 -1.55
CA ALA A 11 12.93 1.77 -0.76
C ALA A 11 13.61 3.05 -0.23
N PHE A 12 14.87 2.95 0.24
CA PHE A 12 15.64 4.10 0.71
C PHE A 12 15.99 5.08 -0.43
N ILE A 13 16.35 4.57 -1.61
CA ILE A 13 16.60 5.39 -2.80
C ILE A 13 15.34 6.11 -3.25
N LEU A 14 14.20 5.42 -3.28
CA LEU A 14 12.91 6.01 -3.61
C LEU A 14 12.49 7.07 -2.59
N PHE A 15 12.69 6.81 -1.30
CA PHE A 15 12.44 7.76 -0.22
C PHE A 15 13.35 8.98 -0.32
N TYR A 16 14.66 8.79 -0.57
CA TYR A 16 15.62 9.87 -0.76
C TYR A 16 15.30 10.73 -1.98
N LEU A 17 14.93 10.09 -3.10
CA LEU A 17 14.50 10.80 -4.32
C LEU A 17 13.22 11.59 -4.07
N ALA A 18 12.23 11.00 -3.38
CA ALA A 18 10.99 11.67 -3.00
C ALA A 18 11.26 12.85 -2.07
N PHE A 19 12.12 12.66 -1.04
CA PHE A 19 12.52 13.72 -0.11
C PHE A 19 13.25 14.85 -0.80
N ARG A 20 14.22 14.56 -1.66
CA ARG A 20 14.94 15.58 -2.46
C ARG A 20 14.02 16.32 -3.42
N PHE A 21 13.00 15.63 -3.93
CA PHE A 21 11.98 16.23 -4.79
C PHE A 21 11.05 17.18 -4.03
N ILE A 22 10.76 16.88 -2.76
CA ILE A 22 9.90 17.68 -1.87
C ILE A 22 10.65 18.88 -1.30
N SER A 23 11.94 18.73 -0.97
CA SER A 23 12.79 19.73 -0.27
C SER A 23 13.36 20.85 -1.15
N GLY A 24 12.99 20.96 -2.41
CA GLY A 24 13.49 22.02 -3.30
C GLY A 24 12.81 23.38 -3.10
N PRO A 25 13.33 24.46 -3.71
CA PRO A 25 12.98 25.85 -3.43
C PRO A 25 11.47 26.15 -3.51
N SER A 26 11.01 27.03 -2.62
CA SER A 26 9.63 27.25 -2.20
C SER A 26 8.74 28.08 -3.15
N ASN A 27 8.98 28.08 -4.44
CA ASN A 27 8.10 28.75 -5.38
C ASN A 27 6.79 27.93 -5.54
N ASN A 28 5.63 28.50 -5.15
CA ASN A 28 4.33 27.82 -5.11
C ASN A 28 3.97 27.15 -6.44
N PHE A 29 4.34 27.75 -7.57
CA PHE A 29 4.11 27.18 -8.89
C PHE A 29 4.96 25.92 -9.14
N ALA A 30 6.25 25.98 -8.83
CA ALA A 30 7.15 24.83 -8.97
C ALA A 30 6.76 23.66 -8.03
N ARG A 31 6.22 23.98 -6.84
CA ARG A 31 5.72 22.98 -5.88
C ARG A 31 4.51 22.22 -6.42
N ARG A 32 3.54 22.91 -7.03
CA ARG A 32 2.35 22.27 -7.65
C ARG A 32 2.72 21.34 -8.81
N ILE A 33 3.66 21.78 -9.68
CA ILE A 33 4.14 20.95 -10.80
C ILE A 33 4.85 19.69 -10.29
N ARG A 34 5.63 19.80 -9.22
CA ARG A 34 6.33 18.64 -8.62
C ARG A 34 5.35 17.65 -8.05
N ILE A 35 4.37 18.08 -7.24
CA ILE A 35 3.34 17.21 -6.68
C ILE A 35 2.63 16.44 -7.82
N LYS A 36 2.25 17.15 -8.90
CA LYS A 36 1.61 16.53 -10.06
C LYS A 36 2.48 15.46 -10.71
N LYS A 37 3.76 15.76 -11.00
CA LYS A 37 4.70 14.82 -11.61
C LYS A 37 4.96 13.60 -10.71
N THR A 38 5.21 13.83 -9.42
CA THR A 38 5.43 12.75 -8.44
C THR A 38 4.20 11.85 -8.33
N SER A 39 3.00 12.42 -8.27
CA SER A 39 1.76 11.64 -8.21
C SER A 39 1.54 10.78 -9.46
N LEU A 40 1.89 11.28 -10.66
CA LEU A 40 1.82 10.50 -11.89
C LEU A 40 2.81 9.32 -11.88
N ILE A 41 4.03 9.54 -11.38
CA ILE A 41 5.04 8.47 -11.25
C ILE A 41 4.53 7.39 -10.27
N PHE A 42 4.06 7.78 -9.08
CA PHE A 42 3.53 6.83 -8.11
C PHE A 42 2.29 6.09 -8.64
N GLN A 43 1.41 6.79 -9.36
CA GLN A 43 0.28 6.16 -10.03
C GLN A 43 0.73 5.10 -11.03
N ALA A 44 1.73 5.40 -11.87
CA ALA A 44 2.27 4.44 -12.84
C ALA A 44 2.90 3.23 -12.14
N ILE A 45 3.72 3.46 -11.09
CA ILE A 45 4.31 2.39 -10.29
C ILE A 45 3.22 1.49 -9.68
N THR A 46 2.16 2.08 -9.12
CA THR A 46 1.06 1.32 -8.51
C THR A 46 0.31 0.48 -9.57
N TRP A 47 0.12 1.01 -10.79
CA TRP A 47 -0.47 0.24 -11.89
C TRP A 47 0.40 -0.96 -12.29
N VAL A 48 1.71 -0.75 -12.45
CA VAL A 48 2.65 -1.84 -12.77
C VAL A 48 2.64 -2.90 -11.67
N SER A 49 2.70 -2.47 -10.41
CA SER A 49 2.65 -3.38 -9.26
C SER A 49 1.34 -4.15 -9.18
N LEU A 50 0.21 -3.51 -9.49
CA LEU A 50 -1.11 -4.14 -9.51
C LEU A 50 -1.19 -5.23 -10.59
N VAL A 51 -0.77 -4.91 -11.83
CA VAL A 51 -0.78 -5.87 -12.96
C VAL A 51 0.12 -7.07 -12.63
N PHE A 52 1.33 -6.79 -12.13
CA PHE A 52 2.26 -7.85 -11.73
C PHE A 52 1.72 -8.69 -10.57
N GLY A 53 1.11 -8.06 -9.57
CA GLY A 53 0.50 -8.75 -8.43
C GLY A 53 -0.67 -9.64 -8.84
N VAL A 54 -1.55 -9.17 -9.74
CA VAL A 54 -2.66 -9.97 -10.29
C VAL A 54 -2.11 -11.16 -11.09
N TYR A 55 -1.11 -10.93 -11.95
CA TYR A 55 -0.48 -12.02 -12.69
C TYR A 55 0.13 -13.06 -11.74
N TRP A 56 0.88 -12.62 -10.72
CA TRP A 56 1.48 -13.49 -9.72
C TRP A 56 0.43 -14.30 -8.95
N PHE A 57 -0.66 -13.66 -8.54
CA PHE A 57 -1.77 -14.30 -7.84
C PHE A 57 -2.43 -15.39 -8.68
N LEU A 58 -2.72 -15.08 -9.96
CA LEU A 58 -3.31 -16.06 -10.88
C LEU A 58 -2.33 -17.18 -11.21
N ALA A 59 -1.06 -16.86 -11.42
CA ALA A 59 -0.03 -17.86 -11.67
C ALA A 59 0.11 -18.85 -10.52
N PHE A 60 0.05 -18.38 -9.26
CA PHE A 60 0.03 -19.26 -8.09
C PHE A 60 -1.22 -20.13 -8.04
N LEU A 61 -2.42 -19.56 -8.26
CA LEU A 61 -3.68 -20.31 -8.18
C LEU A 61 -3.82 -21.39 -9.28
N PHE A 62 -3.39 -21.08 -10.48
CA PHE A 62 -3.56 -21.95 -11.65
C PHE A 62 -2.30 -22.73 -12.05
N GLY A 63 -1.19 -22.55 -11.32
CA GLY A 63 0.08 -23.23 -11.65
C GLY A 63 0.70 -22.76 -12.97
N TRP A 64 0.46 -21.50 -13.37
CA TRP A 64 1.03 -20.96 -14.60
C TRP A 64 2.56 -20.78 -14.47
N PRO A 65 3.32 -20.97 -15.56
CA PRO A 65 4.78 -20.78 -15.53
C PRO A 65 5.10 -19.31 -15.21
N PHE A 66 6.06 -19.11 -14.33
CA PHE A 66 6.50 -17.77 -13.94
C PHE A 66 7.80 -17.43 -14.66
N PRO A 67 7.90 -16.28 -15.37
CA PRO A 67 9.04 -15.98 -16.25
C PRO A 67 10.37 -15.76 -15.54
N ILE A 68 10.38 -15.61 -14.21
CA ILE A 68 11.57 -15.27 -13.43
C ILE A 68 12.04 -16.44 -12.55
N SER A 69 11.16 -17.42 -12.28
CA SER A 69 11.46 -18.55 -11.39
C SER A 69 10.67 -19.78 -11.81
N ASP A 70 11.31 -20.93 -11.82
CA ASP A 70 10.67 -22.22 -12.14
C ASP A 70 9.57 -22.60 -11.13
N LYS A 71 9.61 -22.02 -9.92
CA LYS A 71 8.63 -22.27 -8.88
C LYS A 71 8.22 -20.96 -8.18
N LEU A 72 6.93 -20.74 -8.16
CA LEU A 72 6.31 -19.64 -7.41
C LEU A 72 6.14 -20.10 -5.97
N ARG A 73 6.57 -19.27 -5.02
CA ARG A 73 6.49 -19.56 -3.59
C ARG A 73 5.72 -18.48 -2.86
N VAL A 74 4.76 -18.89 -2.05
CA VAL A 74 4.08 -18.03 -1.08
C VAL A 74 4.71 -18.26 0.28
N VAL A 75 5.29 -17.20 0.83
CA VAL A 75 5.91 -17.21 2.17
C VAL A 75 4.93 -16.54 3.12
N ILE A 76 4.37 -17.29 4.05
CA ILE A 76 3.48 -16.78 5.10
C ILE A 76 4.28 -16.46 6.36
N SER A 77 5.26 -17.30 6.69
CA SER A 77 6.21 -17.07 7.77
C SER A 77 7.56 -17.67 7.41
N GLN A 78 8.58 -17.45 8.25
CA GLN A 78 9.93 -18.01 8.01
C GLN A 78 9.94 -19.55 7.87
N HIS A 79 8.98 -20.24 8.47
CA HIS A 79 8.89 -21.70 8.51
C HIS A 79 7.83 -22.28 7.55
N HIS A 80 6.93 -21.44 7.02
CA HIS A 80 5.81 -21.88 6.19
C HIS A 80 5.88 -21.27 4.79
N ILE A 81 6.45 -22.05 3.86
CA ILE A 81 6.60 -21.72 2.45
C ILE A 81 5.80 -22.73 1.64
N TYR A 82 4.91 -22.25 0.78
CA TYR A 82 4.05 -23.08 -0.06
C TYR A 82 4.38 -22.87 -1.53
N GLU A 83 4.53 -23.96 -2.27
CA GLU A 83 4.80 -23.93 -3.72
C GLU A 83 3.53 -24.08 -4.57
N SER A 84 2.46 -24.57 -3.95
CA SER A 84 1.16 -24.72 -4.62
C SER A 84 -0.01 -24.47 -3.66
N PRO A 85 -1.20 -24.08 -4.16
CA PRO A 85 -2.40 -23.93 -3.34
C PRO A 85 -2.82 -25.21 -2.61
N GLY A 86 -2.55 -26.37 -3.22
CA GLY A 86 -2.91 -27.69 -2.66
C GLY A 86 -2.12 -28.08 -1.42
N GLU A 87 -0.98 -27.43 -1.18
CA GLU A 87 -0.14 -27.65 0.01
C GLU A 87 -0.63 -26.84 1.21
N MET A 88 -1.46 -25.80 0.98
CA MET A 88 -1.97 -24.93 2.03
C MET A 88 -3.18 -25.56 2.74
N PRO A 89 -3.26 -25.47 4.09
CA PRO A 89 -4.50 -25.71 4.78
C PRO A 89 -5.61 -24.80 4.22
N THR A 90 -6.81 -25.35 4.02
CA THR A 90 -7.93 -24.63 3.39
C THR A 90 -8.24 -23.28 4.05
N THR A 91 -8.14 -23.21 5.39
CA THR A 91 -8.34 -21.96 6.16
C THR A 91 -7.27 -20.93 5.86
N ILE A 92 -6.01 -21.34 5.75
CA ILE A 92 -4.88 -20.45 5.43
C ILE A 92 -5.01 -19.94 3.99
N LEU A 93 -5.35 -20.84 3.05
CA LEU A 93 -5.58 -20.46 1.66
C LEU A 93 -6.71 -19.43 1.54
N ALA A 94 -7.82 -19.63 2.25
CA ALA A 94 -8.94 -18.69 2.25
C ALA A 94 -8.53 -17.31 2.79
N LEU A 95 -7.82 -17.25 3.93
CA LEU A 95 -7.33 -16.00 4.51
C LEU A 95 -6.33 -15.30 3.57
N TRP A 96 -5.45 -16.06 2.94
CA TRP A 96 -4.49 -15.53 1.98
C TRP A 96 -5.15 -14.94 0.74
N ILE A 97 -6.20 -15.61 0.20
CA ILE A 97 -6.99 -15.08 -0.92
C ILE A 97 -7.68 -13.76 -0.51
N ILE A 98 -8.33 -13.73 0.66
CA ILE A 98 -9.00 -12.53 1.18
C ILE A 98 -8.00 -11.39 1.32
N LYS A 99 -6.84 -11.63 1.92
CA LYS A 99 -5.76 -10.66 2.09
C LYS A 99 -5.30 -10.11 0.73
N THR A 100 -5.06 -10.98 -0.24
CA THR A 100 -4.60 -10.59 -1.57
C THR A 100 -5.64 -9.76 -2.32
N CYS A 101 -6.92 -10.14 -2.27
CA CYS A 101 -8.01 -9.36 -2.86
C CYS A 101 -8.14 -7.98 -2.19
N LEU A 102 -8.02 -7.91 -0.87
CA LEU A 102 -8.02 -6.65 -0.13
C LEU A 102 -6.83 -5.76 -0.54
N GLY A 103 -5.65 -6.35 -0.77
CA GLY A 103 -4.47 -5.65 -1.29
C GLY A 103 -4.70 -5.06 -2.69
N PHE A 104 -5.37 -5.77 -3.59
CA PHE A 104 -5.74 -5.24 -4.90
C PHE A 104 -6.73 -4.08 -4.80
N PHE A 105 -7.70 -4.17 -3.90
CA PHE A 105 -8.61 -3.07 -3.64
C PHE A 105 -7.87 -1.85 -3.08
N CYS A 106 -6.93 -2.06 -2.16
CA CYS A 106 -6.06 -1.00 -1.63
C CYS A 106 -5.24 -0.32 -2.73
N ALA A 107 -4.65 -1.08 -3.67
CA ALA A 107 -3.95 -0.54 -4.82
C ALA A 107 -4.86 0.33 -5.69
N GLY A 108 -6.13 -0.06 -5.88
CA GLY A 108 -7.14 0.75 -6.56
C GLY A 108 -7.41 2.09 -5.84
N VAL A 109 -7.48 2.08 -4.51
CA VAL A 109 -7.64 3.31 -3.70
C VAL A 109 -6.41 4.21 -3.83
N LEU A 110 -5.20 3.65 -3.81
CA LEU A 110 -3.95 4.40 -4.03
C LEU A 110 -3.91 5.05 -5.42
N ILE A 111 -4.28 4.33 -6.48
CA ILE A 111 -4.38 4.88 -7.83
C ILE A 111 -5.35 6.07 -7.86
N ARG A 112 -6.51 5.94 -7.19
CA ARG A 112 -7.49 7.02 -7.08
C ARG A 112 -6.92 8.23 -6.34
N LEU A 113 -6.23 8.01 -5.22
CA LEU A 113 -5.60 9.06 -4.42
C LEU A 113 -4.55 9.82 -5.24
N PHE A 114 -3.64 9.11 -5.91
CA PHE A 114 -2.62 9.74 -6.75
C PHE A 114 -3.21 10.48 -7.94
N ARG A 115 -4.32 9.98 -8.52
CA ARG A 115 -5.05 10.70 -9.58
C ARG A 115 -5.62 12.03 -9.09
N LEU A 116 -6.17 12.09 -7.87
CA LEU A 116 -6.66 13.33 -7.27
C LEU A 116 -5.52 14.34 -7.05
N TYR A 117 -4.37 13.88 -6.56
CA TYR A 117 -3.19 14.72 -6.38
C TYR A 117 -2.61 15.21 -7.72
N ALA A 118 -2.60 14.37 -8.75
CA ALA A 118 -2.19 14.76 -10.09
C ALA A 118 -3.10 15.85 -10.69
N ARG A 119 -4.37 15.92 -10.27
CA ARG A 119 -5.31 17.00 -10.65
C ARG A 119 -5.17 18.26 -9.79
N GLY A 120 -4.28 18.24 -8.80
CA GLY A 120 -4.07 19.37 -7.87
C GLY A 120 -5.10 19.47 -6.76
N ILE A 121 -5.95 18.46 -6.59
CA ILE A 121 -6.97 18.41 -5.53
C ILE A 121 -6.28 17.80 -4.29
N LEU A 122 -5.79 18.65 -3.39
CA LEU A 122 -5.04 18.21 -2.21
C LEU A 122 -5.94 18.03 -0.99
N PHE A 123 -6.86 18.98 -0.76
CA PHE A 123 -7.77 18.97 0.39
C PHE A 123 -9.20 18.75 -0.10
N SER A 124 -9.64 17.51 -0.13
CA SER A 124 -11.03 17.15 -0.44
C SER A 124 -11.50 16.01 0.45
N ALA A 125 -12.79 15.93 0.71
CA ALA A 125 -13.38 14.82 1.47
C ALA A 125 -13.02 13.45 0.84
N LYS A 126 -12.89 13.39 -0.50
CA LYS A 126 -12.50 12.16 -1.21
C LYS A 126 -11.07 11.71 -0.88
N ASN A 127 -10.13 12.66 -0.71
CA ASN A 127 -8.75 12.34 -0.31
C ASN A 127 -8.71 11.84 1.13
N VAL A 128 -9.41 12.53 2.03
CA VAL A 128 -9.52 12.13 3.44
C VAL A 128 -10.03 10.70 3.54
N THR A 129 -11.14 10.38 2.85
CA THR A 129 -11.70 9.02 2.82
C THR A 129 -10.71 7.98 2.28
N CYS A 130 -9.96 8.31 1.22
CA CYS A 130 -8.94 7.38 0.69
C CYS A 130 -7.83 7.14 1.73
N ILE A 131 -7.35 8.19 2.41
CA ILE A 131 -6.28 8.06 3.42
C ILE A 131 -6.79 7.29 4.64
N GLN A 132 -8.01 7.56 5.14
CA GLN A 132 -8.62 6.77 6.22
C GLN A 132 -8.71 5.30 5.85
N PHE A 133 -9.16 4.99 4.62
CA PHE A 133 -9.24 3.62 4.14
C PHE A 133 -7.86 2.93 4.16
N LEU A 134 -6.79 3.61 3.74
CA LEU A 134 -5.43 3.06 3.77
C LEU A 134 -4.98 2.74 5.20
N GLY A 135 -5.32 3.59 6.17
CA GLY A 135 -5.03 3.32 7.57
C GLY A 135 -5.78 2.10 8.11
N TRP A 136 -7.07 1.99 7.83
CA TRP A 136 -7.88 0.82 8.20
C TRP A 136 -7.40 -0.45 7.51
N TRP A 137 -7.01 -0.36 6.24
CA TRP A 137 -6.46 -1.51 5.51
C TRP A 137 -5.22 -2.08 6.18
N LEU A 138 -4.27 -1.24 6.66
CA LEU A 138 -3.09 -1.72 7.38
C LEU A 138 -3.43 -2.48 8.65
N ILE A 139 -4.45 -2.02 9.38
CA ILE A 139 -4.90 -2.68 10.61
C ILE A 139 -5.55 -4.03 10.28
N ILE A 140 -6.41 -4.08 9.26
CA ILE A 140 -7.09 -5.30 8.84
C ILE A 140 -6.09 -6.31 8.26
N ASP A 141 -5.13 -5.86 7.45
CA ASP A 141 -4.07 -6.70 6.88
C ASP A 141 -3.25 -7.37 7.99
N TRP A 142 -2.88 -6.59 9.02
CA TRP A 142 -2.21 -7.12 10.20
C TRP A 142 -3.07 -8.11 10.99
N LEU A 143 -4.37 -7.86 11.15
CA LEU A 143 -5.28 -8.80 11.82
C LEU A 143 -5.39 -10.14 11.07
N ILE A 144 -5.39 -10.10 9.74
CA ILE A 144 -5.38 -11.32 8.93
C ILE A 144 -4.07 -12.09 9.14
N ASP A 145 -2.91 -11.39 9.14
CA ASP A 145 -1.62 -12.01 9.42
C ASP A 145 -1.57 -12.62 10.81
N TYR A 146 -2.12 -11.93 11.81
CA TYR A 146 -2.23 -12.43 13.17
C TYR A 146 -3.03 -13.75 13.23
N GLN A 147 -4.16 -13.82 12.53
CA GLN A 147 -4.97 -15.05 12.46
C GLN A 147 -4.22 -16.16 11.72
N MET A 148 -3.55 -15.86 10.61
CA MET A 148 -2.80 -16.86 9.84
C MET A 148 -1.65 -17.44 10.66
N GLN A 149 -0.87 -16.60 11.36
CA GLN A 149 0.24 -17.05 12.18
C GLN A 149 -0.24 -17.79 13.44
N GLY A 150 -1.35 -17.35 14.04
CA GLY A 150 -1.96 -18.07 15.15
C GLY A 150 -2.38 -19.50 14.77
N LEU A 151 -2.94 -19.70 13.57
CA LEU A 151 -3.28 -21.02 13.03
C LEU A 151 -2.04 -21.87 12.77
N LEU A 152 -0.93 -21.27 12.37
CA LEU A 152 0.33 -21.94 12.09
C LEU A 152 1.21 -22.13 13.38
N LYS A 153 0.76 -21.57 14.52
CA LYS A 153 1.51 -21.55 15.78
C LYS A 153 2.89 -20.87 15.67
N ASP A 154 3.02 -19.96 14.74
CA ASP A 154 4.26 -19.21 14.46
C ASP A 154 3.99 -17.73 14.76
N MET A 155 4.41 -17.27 15.95
CA MET A 155 4.08 -15.95 16.48
C MET A 155 5.25 -14.96 16.32
N ASP A 156 5.60 -14.61 15.10
CA ASP A 156 6.67 -13.63 14.82
C ASP A 156 6.11 -12.34 14.18
N LEU A 157 5.10 -11.73 14.83
CA LEU A 157 4.39 -10.57 14.32
C LEU A 157 4.90 -9.26 14.92
N SER A 158 5.32 -8.36 14.04
CA SER A 158 5.54 -6.96 14.41
C SER A 158 4.21 -6.20 14.52
N SER A 159 4.00 -5.43 15.59
CA SER A 159 2.85 -4.53 15.74
C SER A 159 2.99 -3.21 14.96
N THR A 160 4.11 -2.98 14.31
CA THR A 160 4.41 -1.76 13.56
C THR A 160 3.32 -1.36 12.57
N PRO A 161 2.72 -2.25 11.75
CA PRO A 161 1.67 -1.88 10.81
C PRO A 161 0.43 -1.29 11.48
N VAL A 162 0.07 -1.76 12.67
CA VAL A 162 -1.07 -1.25 13.44
C VAL A 162 -0.82 0.19 13.86
N PHE A 163 0.36 0.49 14.41
CA PHE A 163 0.71 1.87 14.79
C PHE A 163 0.73 2.80 13.58
N ILE A 164 1.28 2.36 12.46
CA ILE A 164 1.27 3.15 11.22
C ILE A 164 -0.16 3.36 10.73
N GLY A 165 -1.03 2.34 10.79
CA GLY A 165 -2.44 2.43 10.44
C GLY A 165 -3.16 3.51 11.25
N PHE A 166 -3.01 3.49 12.58
CA PHE A 166 -3.58 4.53 13.46
C PHE A 166 -3.02 5.92 13.16
N LEU A 167 -1.72 6.05 12.92
CA LEU A 167 -1.10 7.32 12.56
C LEU A 167 -1.70 7.89 11.26
N ILE A 168 -1.89 7.04 10.24
CA ILE A 168 -2.50 7.44 8.97
C ILE A 168 -3.94 7.91 9.18
N ILE A 169 -4.74 7.20 9.99
CA ILE A 169 -6.12 7.60 10.33
C ILE A 169 -6.12 8.95 11.04
N PHE A 170 -5.21 9.16 11.99
CA PHE A 170 -5.07 10.42 12.71
C PHE A 170 -4.70 11.58 11.78
N ILE A 171 -3.77 11.37 10.85
CA ILE A 171 -3.42 12.36 9.82
C ILE A 171 -4.66 12.70 8.96
N ALA A 172 -5.46 11.70 8.60
CA ALA A 172 -6.68 11.91 7.83
C ALA A 172 -7.70 12.77 8.59
N TRP A 173 -7.84 12.59 9.91
CA TRP A 173 -8.71 13.43 10.75
C TRP A 173 -8.22 14.88 10.79
N ILE A 174 -6.91 15.11 10.97
CA ILE A 174 -6.34 16.46 10.93
C ILE A 174 -6.60 17.11 9.57
N MET A 175 -6.45 16.36 8.48
CA MET A 175 -6.72 16.86 7.12
C MET A 175 -8.19 17.22 6.92
N ASP A 176 -9.13 16.44 7.50
CA ASP A 176 -10.56 16.74 7.41
C ASP A 176 -10.91 18.01 8.16
N GLU A 177 -10.32 18.19 9.35
CA GLU A 177 -10.52 19.41 10.14
C GLU A 177 -9.95 20.63 9.43
N GLY A 178 -8.74 20.53 8.87
CA GLY A 178 -8.15 21.60 8.06
C GLY A 178 -8.99 21.97 6.84
N ARG A 179 -9.64 20.98 6.20
CA ARG A 179 -10.57 21.19 5.08
C ARG A 179 -11.81 22.01 5.53
N LYS A 180 -12.41 21.64 6.66
CA LYS A 180 -13.60 22.36 7.20
C LYS A 180 -13.28 23.83 7.50
N ILE A 181 -12.14 24.09 8.15
CA ILE A 181 -11.68 25.45 8.43
C ILE A 181 -11.51 26.25 7.14
N GLN A 182 -10.97 25.64 6.09
CA GLN A 182 -10.82 26.30 4.79
C GLN A 182 -12.19 26.63 4.17
N GLU A 183 -13.14 25.68 4.20
CA GLU A 183 -14.51 25.91 3.70
C GLU A 183 -15.23 27.04 4.45
N GLU A 184 -15.06 27.12 5.77
CA GLU A 184 -15.63 28.21 6.59
C GLU A 184 -15.02 29.57 6.22
N GLN A 185 -13.71 29.63 5.97
CA GLN A 185 -13.05 30.87 5.56
C GLN A 185 -13.50 31.35 4.17
N GLU A 186 -13.77 30.42 3.23
CA GLU A 186 -14.26 30.78 1.89
C GLU A 186 -15.71 31.31 1.92
N LEU A 187 -16.51 30.95 2.95
CA LEU A 187 -17.88 31.44 3.13
C LEU A 187 -17.96 32.82 3.81
N THR A 188 -16.88 33.28 4.43
CA THR A 188 -16.84 34.55 5.18
C THR A 188 -16.26 35.71 4.37
N VAL A 189 -15.86 35.51 3.13
CA VAL A 189 -15.39 36.54 2.19
C VAL A 189 -16.47 36.84 1.15
#